data_d81134771506d4d77611808206521173
#
_entry.id   d81134771506d4d77611808206521173
#
_cell.length_a   1.000
_cell.length_b   1.000
_cell.length_c   1.000
_cell.angle_alpha   90.00
_cell.angle_beta   90.00
_cell.angle_gamma   90.00
#
_symmetry.space_group_name_H-M   'P 1'
#
loop_
_entity.id
_entity.type
_entity.pdbx_description
1 polymer ?
#
loop_
_entity_poly.entity_id
_entity_poly.type
_entity_poly.pdbx_seq_one_letter_code
_entity_poly.pdbx_strand_id
1 'polypeptide(L)'
;PVPKRLLEKGTQVMFSGHLADIPLIDMLQMLHINKKTGVVVIASPQQKGAVFLKEGAVVFGQLDGQNIAPLKAVYRMLAWTEGTFEFGASKRNDFDRPIPIPTQTLLMEGIKHNDALDAMRRELPLDHQKICIPRPMQSLLADLDQEQLRFLQIAHNAHAVATYLDTAPASDLDAYRVLVHLIKAGYLEIDTLSR
;
A
#
# COMPACT_ATOMS: atom_id res chain seq x y z
N PRO A 1 20.83 -13.40 -16.28
CA PRO A 1 19.76 -14.29 -15.89
C PRO A 1 18.45 -13.73 -16.42
N VAL A 2 17.71 -14.52 -17.25
CA VAL A 2 16.40 -14.13 -17.78
C VAL A 2 15.47 -13.96 -16.58
N PRO A 3 14.79 -12.81 -16.42
CA PRO A 3 13.89 -12.60 -15.30
C PRO A 3 12.79 -13.67 -15.31
N LYS A 4 12.49 -14.23 -14.15
CA LYS A 4 11.43 -15.22 -14.00
C LYS A 4 10.12 -14.54 -14.41
N ARG A 5 9.42 -15.11 -15.40
CA ARG A 5 8.17 -14.56 -15.96
C ARG A 5 7.16 -14.28 -14.85
N LEU A 6 6.64 -13.05 -14.80
CA LEU A 6 5.72 -12.56 -13.77
C LEU A 6 4.26 -12.77 -14.15
N LEU A 7 3.94 -12.59 -15.45
CA LEU A 7 2.60 -12.82 -15.96
C LEU A 7 2.28 -14.32 -16.06
N GLU A 8 1.00 -14.67 -15.96
CA GLU A 8 0.51 -16.03 -16.11
C GLU A 8 0.96 -16.67 -17.42
N LYS A 9 1.17 -18.00 -17.41
CA LYS A 9 1.51 -18.76 -18.61
C LYS A 9 0.43 -18.53 -19.69
N GLY A 10 0.88 -18.16 -20.90
CA GLY A 10 -0.01 -17.88 -22.04
C GLY A 10 -0.40 -16.42 -22.21
N THR A 11 -0.12 -15.52 -21.24
CA THR A 11 -0.30 -14.09 -21.41
C THR A 11 0.80 -13.52 -22.29
N GLN A 12 0.43 -12.69 -23.28
CA GLN A 12 1.40 -12.00 -24.12
C GLN A 12 2.04 -10.86 -23.32
N VAL A 13 3.35 -10.92 -23.10
CA VAL A 13 4.13 -9.81 -22.55
C VAL A 13 4.35 -8.81 -23.67
N MET A 14 3.96 -7.56 -23.47
CA MET A 14 4.18 -6.47 -24.41
C MET A 14 5.55 -5.83 -24.21
N PHE A 15 5.93 -5.59 -22.96
CA PHE A 15 7.25 -5.14 -22.57
C PHE A 15 7.55 -5.49 -21.11
N SER A 16 8.83 -5.45 -20.73
CA SER A 16 9.32 -5.72 -19.38
C SER A 16 10.56 -4.90 -19.12
N GLY A 17 10.92 -4.75 -17.84
CA GLY A 17 12.10 -3.98 -17.43
C GLY A 17 12.34 -4.05 -15.93
N HIS A 18 13.18 -3.14 -15.44
CA HIS A 18 13.51 -2.98 -14.04
C HIS A 18 12.99 -1.66 -13.51
N LEU A 19 12.52 -1.64 -12.26
CA LEU A 19 12.02 -0.42 -11.61
C LEU A 19 13.14 0.62 -11.40
N ALA A 20 14.40 0.17 -11.28
CA ALA A 20 15.56 1.05 -11.21
C ALA A 20 15.78 1.87 -12.48
N ASP A 21 15.40 1.33 -13.65
CA ASP A 21 15.54 2.00 -14.93
C ASP A 21 14.31 2.85 -15.27
N ILE A 22 13.13 2.34 -14.96
CA ILE A 22 11.83 2.98 -15.22
C ILE A 22 10.98 2.88 -13.95
N PRO A 23 10.87 3.96 -13.16
CA PRO A 23 9.99 4.00 -11.99
C PRO A 23 8.55 3.66 -12.35
N LEU A 24 7.84 2.99 -11.43
CA LEU A 24 6.44 2.58 -11.66
C LEU A 24 5.55 3.78 -12.04
N ILE A 25 5.81 4.95 -11.44
CA ILE A 25 5.03 6.15 -11.71
C ILE A 25 5.15 6.60 -13.17
N ASP A 26 6.36 6.62 -13.73
CA ASP A 26 6.61 7.03 -15.12
C ASP A 26 5.98 6.05 -16.10
N MET A 27 6.07 4.77 -15.78
CA MET A 27 5.41 3.72 -16.55
C MET A 27 3.89 3.89 -16.56
N LEU A 28 3.27 4.11 -15.41
CA LEU A 28 1.82 4.30 -15.31
C LEU A 28 1.38 5.59 -16.03
N GLN A 29 2.17 6.66 -15.99
CA GLN A 29 1.92 7.88 -16.76
C GLN A 29 1.96 7.60 -18.27
N MET A 30 2.99 6.89 -18.74
CA MET A 30 3.11 6.50 -20.14
C MET A 30 1.91 5.67 -20.60
N LEU A 31 1.51 4.67 -19.81
CA LEU A 31 0.36 3.82 -20.12
C LEU A 31 -0.95 4.61 -20.11
N HIS A 32 -1.09 5.58 -19.20
CA HIS A 32 -2.24 6.47 -19.11
C HIS A 32 -2.37 7.36 -20.35
N ILE A 33 -1.31 8.05 -20.75
CA ILE A 33 -1.29 8.94 -21.92
C ILE A 33 -1.62 8.17 -23.20
N ASN A 34 -1.09 6.94 -23.32
CA ASN A 34 -1.30 6.08 -24.48
C ASN A 34 -2.59 5.25 -24.40
N LYS A 35 -3.47 5.51 -23.43
CA LYS A 35 -4.77 4.82 -23.23
C LYS A 35 -4.66 3.30 -23.28
N LYS A 36 -3.59 2.73 -22.68
CA LYS A 36 -3.36 1.29 -22.70
C LYS A 36 -4.30 0.56 -21.75
N THR A 37 -4.70 -0.64 -22.18
CA THR A 37 -5.47 -1.59 -21.35
C THR A 37 -4.62 -2.83 -21.13
N GLY A 38 -4.55 -3.30 -19.87
CA GLY A 38 -3.75 -4.45 -19.52
C GLY A 38 -3.41 -4.51 -18.03
N VAL A 39 -2.40 -5.29 -17.69
CA VAL A 39 -1.90 -5.44 -16.32
C VAL A 39 -0.38 -5.23 -16.27
N VAL A 40 0.07 -4.43 -15.33
CA VAL A 40 1.47 -4.34 -14.92
C VAL A 40 1.64 -5.26 -13.72
N VAL A 41 2.43 -6.32 -13.86
CA VAL A 41 2.83 -7.18 -12.73
C VAL A 41 4.23 -6.78 -12.32
N ILE A 42 4.41 -6.58 -11.03
CA ILE A 42 5.65 -6.09 -10.43
C ILE A 42 6.14 -7.10 -9.39
N ALA A 43 7.43 -7.37 -9.39
CA ALA A 43 8.07 -8.17 -8.36
C ALA A 43 9.24 -7.39 -7.76
N SER A 44 9.08 -6.95 -6.51
CA SER A 44 10.18 -6.47 -5.66
C SER A 44 10.88 -7.66 -4.98
N PRO A 45 12.03 -7.47 -4.33
CA PRO A 45 12.68 -8.53 -3.57
C PRO A 45 11.82 -9.14 -2.47
N GLN A 46 10.89 -8.37 -1.90
CA GLN A 46 10.06 -8.78 -0.77
C GLN A 46 8.67 -9.25 -1.18
N GLN A 47 8.10 -8.69 -2.25
CA GLN A 47 6.68 -8.87 -2.54
C GLN A 47 6.39 -8.72 -4.03
N LYS A 48 5.25 -9.30 -4.44
CA LYS A 48 4.69 -9.11 -5.78
C LYS A 48 3.38 -8.36 -5.70
N GLY A 49 3.07 -7.64 -6.78
CA GLY A 49 1.82 -6.95 -6.94
C GLY A 49 1.42 -6.77 -8.39
N ALA A 50 0.21 -6.30 -8.60
CA ALA A 50 -0.32 -6.04 -9.93
C ALA A 50 -1.16 -4.77 -9.94
N VAL A 51 -1.01 -3.98 -11.01
CA VAL A 51 -1.80 -2.80 -11.31
C VAL A 51 -2.55 -3.02 -12.62
N PHE A 52 -3.85 -2.88 -12.59
CA PHE A 52 -4.73 -3.09 -13.75
C PHE A 52 -5.15 -1.75 -14.34
N LEU A 53 -5.04 -1.65 -15.67
CA LEU A 53 -5.41 -0.47 -16.43
C LEU A 53 -6.51 -0.80 -17.44
N LYS A 54 -7.46 0.13 -17.61
CA LYS A 54 -8.48 0.11 -18.65
C LYS A 54 -8.51 1.46 -19.33
N GLU A 55 -8.21 1.49 -20.64
CA GLU A 55 -8.15 2.72 -21.44
C GLU A 55 -7.26 3.81 -20.80
N GLY A 56 -6.16 3.41 -20.20
CA GLY A 56 -5.23 4.28 -19.48
C GLY A 56 -5.64 4.62 -18.05
N ALA A 57 -6.85 4.28 -17.62
CA ALA A 57 -7.26 4.48 -16.22
C ALA A 57 -6.72 3.33 -15.35
N VAL A 58 -6.06 3.65 -14.24
CA VAL A 58 -5.73 2.68 -13.20
C VAL A 58 -7.02 2.34 -12.47
N VAL A 59 -7.50 1.12 -12.65
CA VAL A 59 -8.81 0.68 -12.14
C VAL A 59 -8.70 -0.21 -10.91
N PHE A 60 -7.55 -0.88 -10.70
CA PHE A 60 -7.39 -1.78 -9.57
C PHE A 60 -5.90 -2.01 -9.26
N GLY A 61 -5.60 -2.26 -7.98
CA GLY A 61 -4.28 -2.67 -7.50
C GLY A 61 -4.42 -3.81 -6.50
N GLN A 62 -3.46 -4.73 -6.51
CA GLN A 62 -3.40 -5.81 -5.53
C GLN A 62 -1.95 -6.16 -5.18
N LEU A 63 -1.74 -6.63 -3.95
CA LEU A 63 -0.50 -7.23 -3.49
C LEU A 63 -0.74 -8.71 -3.21
N ASP A 64 0.22 -9.56 -3.59
CA ASP A 64 0.10 -11.00 -3.39
C ASP A 64 0.04 -11.33 -1.89
N GLY A 65 -0.95 -12.15 -1.52
CA GLY A 65 -1.13 -12.58 -0.14
C GLY A 65 -1.73 -11.54 0.82
N GLN A 66 -2.08 -10.33 0.34
CA GLN A 66 -2.69 -9.29 1.16
C GLN A 66 -4.10 -8.93 0.68
N ASN A 67 -5.03 -8.81 1.63
CA ASN A 67 -6.39 -8.35 1.37
C ASN A 67 -6.55 -6.90 1.80
N ILE A 68 -5.95 -5.99 1.04
CA ILE A 68 -5.97 -4.55 1.29
C ILE A 68 -6.77 -3.81 0.21
N ALA A 69 -7.13 -2.56 0.50
CA ALA A 69 -7.84 -1.72 -0.45
C ALA A 69 -7.00 -1.51 -1.74
N PRO A 70 -7.61 -1.56 -2.94
CA PRO A 70 -6.89 -1.45 -4.21
C PRO A 70 -6.04 -0.18 -4.34
N LEU A 71 -6.54 0.96 -3.89
CA LEU A 71 -5.79 2.23 -3.90
C LEU A 71 -4.55 2.17 -3.00
N LYS A 72 -4.69 1.59 -1.81
CA LYS A 72 -3.59 1.38 -0.86
C LYS A 72 -2.51 0.47 -1.45
N ALA A 73 -2.90 -0.59 -2.15
CA ALA A 73 -1.98 -1.47 -2.85
C ALA A 73 -1.16 -0.71 -3.91
N VAL A 74 -1.81 0.17 -4.69
CA VAL A 74 -1.09 1.00 -5.68
C VAL A 74 -0.11 1.95 -4.99
N TYR A 75 -0.52 2.65 -3.92
CA TYR A 75 0.37 3.58 -3.20
C TYR A 75 1.60 2.87 -2.64
N ARG A 76 1.46 1.67 -2.08
CA ARG A 76 2.60 0.85 -1.62
C ARG A 76 3.53 0.48 -2.78
N MET A 77 2.99 0.07 -3.93
CA MET A 77 3.80 -0.28 -5.10
C MET A 77 4.52 0.93 -5.70
N LEU A 78 3.94 2.14 -5.64
CA LEU A 78 4.59 3.38 -6.10
C LEU A 78 5.86 3.72 -5.30
N ALA A 79 6.01 3.22 -4.07
CA ALA A 79 7.22 3.37 -3.24
C ALA A 79 8.32 2.36 -3.59
N TRP A 80 8.07 1.37 -4.45
CA TRP A 80 9.08 0.38 -4.80
C TRP A 80 10.08 0.94 -5.81
N THR A 81 11.35 0.95 -5.42
CA THR A 81 12.46 1.44 -6.25
C THR A 81 13.27 0.31 -6.90
N GLU A 82 13.10 -0.92 -6.41
CA GLU A 82 13.82 -2.10 -6.89
C GLU A 82 12.86 -3.20 -7.30
N GLY A 83 13.27 -3.99 -8.30
CA GLY A 83 12.50 -5.12 -8.79
C GLY A 83 12.33 -5.09 -10.30
N THR A 84 11.52 -6.04 -10.78
CA THR A 84 11.20 -6.18 -12.20
C THR A 84 9.72 -6.02 -12.44
N PHE A 85 9.36 -5.60 -13.63
CA PHE A 85 7.97 -5.53 -14.06
C PHE A 85 7.76 -6.18 -15.43
N GLU A 86 6.54 -6.62 -15.66
CA GLU A 86 6.03 -7.05 -16.96
C GLU A 86 4.67 -6.39 -17.20
N PHE A 87 4.49 -5.79 -18.38
CA PHE A 87 3.19 -5.31 -18.85
C PHE A 87 2.65 -6.23 -19.94
N GLY A 88 1.39 -6.59 -19.84
CA GLY A 88 0.74 -7.44 -20.84
C GLY A 88 -0.78 -7.40 -20.79
N ALA A 89 -1.40 -8.22 -21.61
CA ALA A 89 -2.85 -8.31 -21.65
C ALA A 89 -3.40 -8.83 -20.32
N SER A 90 -4.50 -8.24 -19.84
CA SER A 90 -5.24 -8.75 -18.67
C SER A 90 -6.39 -9.65 -19.13
N LYS A 91 -6.55 -10.79 -18.47
CA LYS A 91 -7.74 -11.63 -18.60
C LYS A 91 -8.87 -11.16 -17.66
N ARG A 92 -8.51 -10.39 -16.63
CA ARG A 92 -9.45 -9.86 -15.65
C ARG A 92 -9.92 -8.48 -16.10
N ASN A 93 -11.21 -8.33 -16.31
CA ASN A 93 -11.84 -7.10 -16.80
C ASN A 93 -12.89 -6.55 -15.84
N ASP A 94 -13.18 -7.28 -14.76
CA ASP A 94 -14.20 -6.91 -13.78
C ASP A 94 -13.60 -6.89 -12.38
N PHE A 95 -13.95 -5.87 -11.59
CA PHE A 95 -13.42 -5.61 -10.26
C PHE A 95 -14.54 -5.15 -9.33
N ASP A 96 -14.74 -5.85 -8.22
CA ASP A 96 -15.80 -5.55 -7.24
C ASP A 96 -15.66 -4.16 -6.63
N ARG A 97 -14.44 -3.64 -6.54
CA ARG A 97 -14.12 -2.32 -5.96
C ARG A 97 -13.08 -1.61 -6.83
N PRO A 98 -13.49 -1.03 -7.95
CA PRO A 98 -12.56 -0.26 -8.78
C PRO A 98 -12.11 1.01 -8.04
N ILE A 99 -10.90 1.48 -8.38
CA ILE A 99 -10.38 2.75 -7.87
C ILE A 99 -11.20 3.90 -8.46
N PRO A 100 -11.85 4.75 -7.62
CA PRO A 100 -12.82 5.74 -8.10
C PRO A 100 -12.21 7.08 -8.50
N ILE A 101 -10.87 7.23 -8.43
CA ILE A 101 -10.18 8.50 -8.70
C ILE A 101 -9.43 8.47 -10.04
N PRO A 102 -9.31 9.62 -10.75
CA PRO A 102 -8.55 9.70 -11.98
C PRO A 102 -7.08 9.30 -11.76
N THR A 103 -6.49 8.62 -12.76
CA THR A 103 -5.09 8.15 -12.68
C THR A 103 -4.11 9.26 -12.35
N GLN A 104 -4.29 10.44 -12.93
CA GLN A 104 -3.39 11.58 -12.68
C GLN A 104 -3.44 12.04 -11.22
N THR A 105 -4.64 12.11 -10.65
CA THR A 105 -4.85 12.41 -9.23
C THR A 105 -4.22 11.33 -8.36
N LEU A 106 -4.47 10.04 -8.68
CA LEU A 106 -3.90 8.90 -7.97
C LEU A 106 -2.37 8.97 -7.91
N LEU A 107 -1.71 9.25 -9.04
CA LEU A 107 -0.26 9.30 -9.11
C LEU A 107 0.30 10.49 -8.30
N MET A 108 -0.34 11.68 -8.40
CA MET A 108 0.06 12.84 -7.61
C MET A 108 -0.12 12.62 -6.10
N GLU A 109 -1.25 12.05 -5.70
CA GLU A 109 -1.52 11.75 -4.30
C GLU A 109 -0.57 10.66 -3.77
N GLY A 110 -0.27 9.64 -4.58
CA GLY A 110 0.65 8.58 -4.22
C GLY A 110 2.07 9.08 -3.95
N ILE A 111 2.58 10.02 -4.76
CA ILE A 111 3.89 10.67 -4.50
C ILE A 111 3.85 11.42 -3.17
N LYS A 112 2.89 12.33 -2.98
CA LYS A 112 2.76 13.12 -1.76
C LYS A 112 2.64 12.24 -0.52
N HIS A 113 1.95 11.11 -0.66
CA HIS A 113 1.76 10.11 0.39
C HIS A 113 3.09 9.47 0.80
N ASN A 114 3.87 9.01 -0.19
CA ASN A 114 5.16 8.37 0.04
C ASN A 114 6.18 9.38 0.59
N ASP A 115 6.23 10.61 0.06
CA ASP A 115 7.09 11.68 0.58
C ASP A 115 6.77 12.00 2.05
N ALA A 116 5.47 12.05 2.40
CA ALA A 116 5.05 12.30 3.78
C ALA A 116 5.39 11.14 4.72
N LEU A 117 5.27 9.89 4.27
CA LEU A 117 5.70 8.71 5.04
C LEU A 117 7.22 8.73 5.25
N ASP A 118 8.01 9.05 4.22
CA ASP A 118 9.46 9.14 4.33
C ASP A 118 9.91 10.26 5.27
N ALA A 119 9.24 11.41 5.24
CA ALA A 119 9.50 12.51 6.17
C ALA A 119 9.22 12.13 7.63
N MET A 120 8.21 11.29 7.87
CA MET A 120 7.83 10.81 9.20
C MET A 120 8.60 9.55 9.65
N ARG A 121 9.37 8.92 8.79
CA ARG A 121 9.94 7.57 8.99
C ARG A 121 10.68 7.38 10.31
N ARG A 122 11.29 8.43 10.85
CA ARG A 122 12.02 8.38 12.13
C ARG A 122 11.10 8.29 13.35
N GLU A 123 9.86 8.73 13.21
CA GLU A 123 8.85 8.74 14.28
C GLU A 123 7.90 7.53 14.17
N LEU A 124 7.92 6.83 13.05
CA LEU A 124 7.01 5.71 12.80
C LEU A 124 7.53 4.43 13.47
N PRO A 125 6.64 3.67 14.11
CA PRO A 125 6.98 2.33 14.56
C PRO A 125 7.25 1.42 13.35
N LEU A 126 8.15 0.45 13.55
CA LEU A 126 8.51 -0.52 12.52
C LEU A 126 7.40 -1.57 12.34
N ASP A 127 7.23 -2.06 11.12
CA ASP A 127 6.18 -3.00 10.72
C ASP A 127 6.09 -4.26 11.60
N HIS A 128 7.24 -4.78 12.05
CA HIS A 128 7.32 -5.97 12.88
C HIS A 128 7.07 -5.72 14.38
N GLN A 129 7.03 -4.47 14.82
CA GLN A 129 6.81 -4.14 16.23
C GLN A 129 5.38 -4.46 16.65
N LYS A 130 5.26 -4.90 17.90
CA LYS A 130 3.95 -5.22 18.48
C LYS A 130 3.32 -3.96 19.07
N ILE A 131 2.00 -3.90 18.90
CA ILE A 131 1.16 -2.85 19.48
C ILE A 131 0.49 -3.44 20.72
N CYS A 132 0.60 -2.74 21.84
CA CYS A 132 0.01 -3.12 23.11
C CYS A 132 -0.87 -2.00 23.68
N ILE A 133 -1.82 -2.37 24.52
CA ILE A 133 -2.56 -1.42 25.36
C ILE A 133 -1.83 -1.33 26.70
N PRO A 134 -1.42 -0.12 27.13
CA PRO A 134 -0.72 0.06 28.40
C PRO A 134 -1.58 -0.39 29.59
N ARG A 135 -0.95 -0.99 30.61
CA ARG A 135 -1.63 -1.43 31.82
C ARG A 135 -0.91 -0.87 33.05
N PRO A 136 -1.57 0.03 33.84
CA PRO A 136 -2.91 0.57 33.63
C PRO A 136 -2.97 1.58 32.48
N MET A 137 -4.09 1.63 31.74
CA MET A 137 -4.40 2.72 30.84
C MET A 137 -4.85 3.93 31.69
N GLN A 138 -4.17 5.06 31.52
CA GLN A 138 -4.49 6.28 32.28
C GLN A 138 -5.42 7.22 31.50
N SER A 139 -5.39 7.15 30.18
CA SER A 139 -6.20 7.99 29.29
C SER A 139 -7.64 7.49 29.21
N LEU A 140 -8.60 8.42 29.23
CA LEU A 140 -10.01 8.08 29.19
C LEU A 140 -10.47 7.79 27.78
N LEU A 141 -11.10 6.65 27.53
CA LEU A 141 -11.65 6.29 26.21
C LEU A 141 -12.75 7.26 25.74
N ALA A 142 -13.39 7.97 26.67
CA ALA A 142 -14.39 8.99 26.39
C ALA A 142 -13.83 10.22 25.65
N ASP A 143 -12.53 10.43 25.69
CA ASP A 143 -11.85 11.55 25.01
C ASP A 143 -11.58 11.25 23.52
N LEU A 144 -11.78 10.00 23.09
CA LEU A 144 -11.62 9.59 21.71
C LEU A 144 -12.92 9.77 20.92
N ASP A 145 -12.78 10.28 19.68
CA ASP A 145 -13.88 10.27 18.74
C ASP A 145 -14.15 8.84 18.18
N GLN A 146 -15.25 8.71 17.43
CA GLN A 146 -15.67 7.42 16.88
C GLN A 146 -14.63 6.80 15.93
N GLU A 147 -13.93 7.61 15.15
CA GLU A 147 -12.90 7.15 14.22
C GLU A 147 -11.67 6.66 14.99
N GLN A 148 -11.20 7.42 15.95
CA GLN A 148 -10.07 7.05 16.83
C GLN A 148 -10.35 5.77 17.63
N LEU A 149 -11.57 5.59 18.14
CA LEU A 149 -12.00 4.36 18.81
C LEU A 149 -11.95 3.16 17.86
N ARG A 150 -12.39 3.34 16.60
CA ARG A 150 -12.30 2.30 15.57
C ARG A 150 -10.85 1.91 15.29
N PHE A 151 -9.95 2.87 15.15
CA PHE A 151 -8.53 2.60 14.93
C PHE A 151 -7.87 1.95 16.16
N LEU A 152 -8.24 2.37 17.37
CA LEU A 152 -7.79 1.74 18.62
C LEU A 152 -8.21 0.24 18.65
N GLN A 153 -9.45 -0.06 18.29
CA GLN A 153 -9.93 -1.44 18.22
C GLN A 153 -9.18 -2.26 17.17
N ILE A 154 -8.91 -1.68 15.99
CA ILE A 154 -8.12 -2.34 14.94
C ILE A 154 -6.71 -2.62 15.45
N ALA A 155 -6.06 -1.65 16.09
CA ALA A 155 -4.72 -1.79 16.65
C ALA A 155 -4.66 -2.89 17.74
N HIS A 156 -5.65 -2.93 18.61
CA HIS A 156 -5.77 -3.97 19.64
C HIS A 156 -5.88 -5.37 19.02
N ASN A 157 -6.68 -5.53 17.97
CA ASN A 157 -6.90 -6.82 17.31
C ASN A 157 -5.72 -7.24 16.42
N ALA A 158 -5.00 -6.28 15.88
CA ALA A 158 -3.88 -6.53 14.95
C ALA A 158 -2.62 -7.04 15.65
N HIS A 159 -2.36 -6.61 16.87
CA HIS A 159 -1.18 -6.94 17.68
C HIS A 159 0.18 -6.55 17.05
N ALA A 160 0.25 -6.24 15.78
CA ALA A 160 1.47 -5.81 15.08
C ALA A 160 1.17 -4.66 14.13
N VAL A 161 2.16 -3.77 13.93
CA VAL A 161 2.03 -2.59 13.06
C VAL A 161 1.66 -2.97 11.64
N ALA A 162 2.33 -3.98 11.04
CA ALA A 162 2.01 -4.43 9.70
C ALA A 162 0.54 -4.87 9.55
N THR A 163 0.05 -5.70 10.48
CA THR A 163 -1.34 -6.19 10.47
C THR A 163 -2.33 -5.04 10.69
N TYR A 164 -1.98 -4.08 11.54
CA TYR A 164 -2.78 -2.87 11.75
C TYR A 164 -2.90 -2.07 10.44
N LEU A 165 -1.78 -1.81 9.77
CA LEU A 165 -1.78 -1.11 8.49
C LEU A 165 -2.60 -1.85 7.43
N ASP A 166 -2.49 -3.17 7.34
CA ASP A 166 -3.24 -3.97 6.36
C ASP A 166 -4.75 -3.95 6.63
N THR A 167 -5.14 -3.91 7.90
CA THR A 167 -6.56 -3.94 8.33
C THR A 167 -7.19 -2.54 8.34
N ALA A 168 -6.40 -1.49 8.53
CA ALA A 168 -6.89 -0.11 8.59
C ALA A 168 -7.59 0.29 7.27
N PRO A 169 -8.80 0.87 7.33
CA PRO A 169 -9.58 1.24 6.14
C PRO A 169 -9.01 2.48 5.42
N ALA A 170 -8.14 3.22 6.08
CA ALA A 170 -7.49 4.42 5.56
C ALA A 170 -6.19 4.10 4.81
N SER A 171 -5.59 5.12 4.21
CA SER A 171 -4.25 5.04 3.64
C SER A 171 -3.21 4.70 4.72
N ASP A 172 -2.02 4.20 4.34
CA ASP A 172 -0.97 3.93 5.32
C ASP A 172 -0.55 5.21 6.06
N LEU A 173 -0.49 6.35 5.38
CA LEU A 173 -0.16 7.64 5.99
C LEU A 173 -1.16 8.03 7.08
N ASP A 174 -2.45 7.95 6.78
CA ASP A 174 -3.50 8.33 7.73
C ASP A 174 -3.58 7.33 8.88
N ALA A 175 -3.44 6.03 8.60
CA ALA A 175 -3.37 4.99 9.62
C ALA A 175 -2.17 5.21 10.56
N TYR A 176 -0.99 5.54 10.03
CA TYR A 176 0.17 5.89 10.86
C TYR A 176 -0.04 7.16 11.68
N ARG A 177 -0.65 8.21 11.12
CA ARG A 177 -0.96 9.43 11.87
C ARG A 177 -1.83 9.15 13.08
N VAL A 178 -2.88 8.35 12.89
CA VAL A 178 -3.77 7.95 14.00
C VAL A 178 -3.01 7.07 15.00
N LEU A 179 -2.21 6.10 14.54
CA LEU A 179 -1.41 5.24 15.41
C LEU A 179 -0.45 6.06 16.29
N VAL A 180 0.31 6.97 15.69
CA VAL A 180 1.24 7.86 16.41
C VAL A 180 0.48 8.75 17.40
N HIS A 181 -0.68 9.28 17.03
CA HIS A 181 -1.53 10.04 17.93
C HIS A 181 -1.95 9.22 19.15
N LEU A 182 -2.46 8.00 18.93
CA LEU A 182 -2.89 7.10 20.01
C LEU A 182 -1.74 6.70 20.94
N ILE A 183 -0.52 6.53 20.40
CA ILE A 183 0.68 6.26 21.20
C ILE A 183 1.05 7.50 22.04
N LYS A 184 1.15 8.68 21.41
CA LYS A 184 1.49 9.93 22.12
C LYS A 184 0.46 10.30 23.21
N ALA A 185 -0.81 9.96 22.98
CA ALA A 185 -1.89 10.17 23.93
C ALA A 185 -2.01 9.07 25.01
N GLY A 186 -1.16 8.03 24.98
CA GLY A 186 -1.11 6.98 26.01
C GLY A 186 -2.22 5.91 25.92
N TYR A 187 -2.88 5.78 24.79
CA TYR A 187 -3.85 4.70 24.53
C TYR A 187 -3.19 3.42 24.03
N LEU A 188 -2.04 3.56 23.36
CA LEU A 188 -1.25 2.46 22.83
C LEU A 188 0.22 2.64 23.21
N GLU A 189 0.94 1.54 23.24
CA GLU A 189 2.40 1.51 23.37
C GLU A 189 2.99 0.50 22.38
N ILE A 190 4.24 0.73 22.00
CA ILE A 190 4.99 -0.20 21.17
C ILE A 190 5.86 -1.07 22.06
N ASP A 191 5.70 -2.38 21.95
CA ASP A 191 6.56 -3.33 22.66
C ASP A 191 7.96 -3.32 22.02
N THR A 192 8.90 -2.71 22.73
CA THR A 192 10.32 -2.63 22.33
C THR A 192 11.13 -3.84 22.78
N LEU A 193 10.53 -4.78 23.54
CA LEU A 193 11.23 -5.92 24.15
C LEU A 193 11.25 -7.17 23.26
N SER A 194 10.50 -7.19 22.15
CA SER A 194 10.52 -8.31 21.21
C SER A 194 11.64 -8.10 20.16
N ARG A 195 12.87 -8.47 20.52
CA ARG A 195 13.98 -8.68 19.59
C ARG A 195 13.97 -10.09 19.03
#